data_ee1483b9ca2673cf83d5f929beb3d613
#
_entry.id   ee1483b9ca2673cf83d5f929beb3d613
#
_cell.length_a   1.000
_cell.length_b   1.000
_cell.length_c   1.000
_cell.angle_alpha   90.00
_cell.angle_beta   90.00
_cell.angle_gamma   90.00
#
_symmetry.space_group_name_H-M   'P 1'
#
loop_
_entity.id
_entity.type
_entity.pdbx_description
1 polymer ?
#
loop_
_entity_poly.entity_id
_entity_poly.type
_entity_poly.pdbx_seq_one_letter_code
_entity_poly.pdbx_strand_id
1 'polypeptide(L)'
;MPGVRKRGEEIREFILANITDNKNIAALTSQQYAISLPAVYKHIDRLVLENQIIKKDGNFFLQSKQYKYVYDNNKTLSEDVVWEKDIKKHFSGVPKNVWNIWVYGFMEMFNNALEHSKGKKIRVVVEENKLFTCIFISDDGIGIFKNIKLNFNLLDEKDALLELEKGKRTTDTAKHSGQGIFFTSKIFDNFMIFSNGITFDSKPEKKHQINTNAVKFSTLVYMRLEKNSFKKIRDVFDEYSTESPGDFDKTIVPVRMANTNDLVSRSQARRILGGLELFKDVILDFSGIEDIGQAFADEIFRVFPKMYPSTSITAKNANENVQFMINRAINTKL
;
A
#
# COMPACT_ATOMS: atom_id res chain seq x y z
N MET A 1 15.58 27.26 -30.49
CA MET A 1 16.44 27.20 -29.29
C MET A 1 15.99 26.04 -28.43
N PRO A 2 16.60 24.85 -28.50
CA PRO A 2 16.15 23.65 -27.76
C PRO A 2 16.31 23.80 -26.23
N GLY A 3 17.35 24.45 -25.73
CA GLY A 3 17.61 24.56 -24.28
C GLY A 3 16.60 25.38 -23.49
N VAL A 4 16.01 26.43 -24.06
CA VAL A 4 15.02 27.28 -23.37
C VAL A 4 13.68 26.54 -23.20
N ARG A 5 13.29 25.74 -24.21
CA ARG A 5 12.08 24.91 -24.11
C ARG A 5 12.23 23.85 -23.03
N LYS A 6 13.36 23.17 -22.97
CA LYS A 6 13.65 22.12 -21.98
C LYS A 6 13.62 22.69 -20.55
N ARG A 7 14.30 23.83 -20.30
CA ARG A 7 14.27 24.48 -18.98
C ARG A 7 12.85 24.88 -18.55
N GLY A 8 12.03 25.38 -19.50
CA GLY A 8 10.65 25.76 -19.20
C GLY A 8 9.76 24.55 -18.84
N GLU A 9 10.02 23.36 -19.40
CA GLU A 9 9.35 22.11 -19.03
C GLU A 9 9.78 21.66 -17.65
N GLU A 10 11.08 21.65 -17.35
CA GLU A 10 11.61 21.31 -16.01
C GLU A 10 10.99 22.17 -14.90
N ILE A 11 10.84 23.49 -15.13
CA ILE A 11 10.19 24.39 -14.16
C ILE A 11 8.73 24.00 -13.94
N ARG A 12 7.98 23.70 -15.00
CA ARG A 12 6.56 23.29 -14.88
C ARG A 12 6.42 21.95 -14.19
N GLU A 13 7.27 20.98 -14.48
CA GLU A 13 7.30 19.68 -13.80
C GLU A 13 7.60 19.86 -12.30
N PHE A 14 8.54 20.71 -11.94
CA PHE A 14 8.83 21.07 -10.56
C PHE A 14 7.61 21.69 -9.85
N ILE A 15 6.93 22.64 -10.51
CA ILE A 15 5.70 23.24 -9.96
C ILE A 15 4.66 22.14 -9.71
N LEU A 16 4.38 21.29 -10.68
CA LEU A 16 3.41 20.21 -10.55
C LEU A 16 3.77 19.26 -9.41
N ALA A 17 5.03 18.84 -9.33
CA ALA A 17 5.50 17.89 -8.31
C ALA A 17 5.39 18.42 -6.88
N ASN A 18 5.49 19.74 -6.69
CA ASN A 18 5.54 20.37 -5.35
C ASN A 18 4.27 21.14 -4.98
N ILE A 19 3.30 21.26 -5.86
CA ILE A 19 2.10 22.10 -5.64
C ILE A 19 1.21 21.61 -4.51
N THR A 20 1.20 20.30 -4.25
CA THR A 20 0.35 19.67 -3.23
C THR A 20 0.86 19.95 -1.82
N ASP A 21 2.17 20.02 -1.64
CA ASP A 21 2.81 20.10 -0.33
C ASP A 21 3.20 21.53 0.07
N ASN A 22 3.11 22.49 -0.87
CA ASN A 22 3.60 23.85 -0.68
C ASN A 22 2.55 24.91 -0.97
N LYS A 23 2.05 25.58 0.08
CA LYS A 23 1.14 26.71 -0.04
C LYS A 23 1.74 27.89 -0.82
N ASN A 24 3.07 28.02 -0.88
CA ASN A 24 3.76 29.10 -1.59
C ASN A 24 4.67 28.55 -2.70
N ILE A 25 4.07 27.81 -3.63
CA ILE A 25 4.78 27.19 -4.75
C ILE A 25 5.54 28.20 -5.61
N ALA A 26 5.03 29.45 -5.73
CA ALA A 26 5.66 30.48 -6.54
C ALA A 26 7.02 30.91 -5.94
N ALA A 27 7.08 31.14 -4.62
CA ALA A 27 8.32 31.49 -3.95
C ALA A 27 9.34 30.34 -3.98
N LEU A 28 8.88 29.10 -3.74
CA LEU A 28 9.73 27.92 -3.81
C LEU A 28 10.36 27.76 -5.19
N THR A 29 9.56 27.89 -6.26
CA THR A 29 10.04 27.80 -7.65
C THR A 29 11.01 28.93 -8.00
N SER A 30 10.71 30.15 -7.57
CA SER A 30 11.57 31.32 -7.76
C SER A 30 12.96 31.09 -7.16
N GLN A 31 13.01 30.57 -5.94
CA GLN A 31 14.27 30.25 -5.24
C GLN A 31 15.02 29.10 -5.94
N GLN A 32 14.33 28.01 -6.27
CA GLN A 32 14.93 26.82 -6.85
C GLN A 32 15.60 27.09 -8.21
N TYR A 33 14.98 27.93 -9.04
CA TYR A 33 15.44 28.17 -10.42
C TYR A 33 16.11 29.56 -10.60
N ALA A 34 16.23 30.35 -9.54
CA ALA A 34 16.78 31.73 -9.57
C ALA A 34 16.11 32.60 -10.66
N ILE A 35 14.76 32.57 -10.71
CA ILE A 35 13.93 33.36 -11.63
C ILE A 35 12.97 34.26 -10.86
N SER A 36 12.56 35.38 -11.48
CA SER A 36 11.64 36.31 -10.84
C SER A 36 10.23 35.71 -10.64
N LEU A 37 9.51 36.16 -9.60
CA LEU A 37 8.11 35.77 -9.38
C LEU A 37 7.22 35.95 -10.61
N PRO A 38 7.30 37.09 -11.35
CA PRO A 38 6.54 37.22 -12.61
C PRO A 38 6.86 36.16 -13.65
N ALA A 39 8.12 35.68 -13.71
CA ALA A 39 8.48 34.59 -14.60
C ALA A 39 7.86 33.26 -14.15
N VAL A 40 7.84 33.00 -12.83
CA VAL A 40 7.16 31.81 -12.28
C VAL A 40 5.66 31.85 -12.60
N TYR A 41 4.99 32.98 -12.39
CA TYR A 41 3.55 33.10 -12.68
C TYR A 41 3.23 32.85 -14.15
N LYS A 42 4.09 33.18 -15.11
CA LYS A 42 3.90 32.80 -16.51
C LYS A 42 3.87 31.28 -16.72
N HIS A 43 4.67 30.52 -15.95
CA HIS A 43 4.61 29.06 -16.00
C HIS A 43 3.34 28.53 -15.32
N ILE A 44 2.93 29.10 -14.20
CA ILE A 44 1.68 28.78 -13.51
C ILE A 44 0.47 29.06 -14.41
N ASP A 45 0.39 30.24 -15.02
CA ASP A 45 -0.70 30.61 -15.93
C ASP A 45 -0.80 29.64 -17.11
N ARG A 46 0.35 29.22 -17.65
CA ARG A 46 0.38 28.22 -18.70
C ARG A 46 -0.18 26.87 -18.24
N LEU A 47 0.18 26.41 -17.02
CA LEU A 47 -0.37 25.18 -16.43
C LEU A 47 -1.88 25.27 -16.19
N VAL A 48 -2.40 26.45 -15.83
CA VAL A 48 -3.84 26.72 -15.71
C VAL A 48 -4.50 26.65 -17.08
N LEU A 49 -3.93 27.31 -18.10
CA LEU A 49 -4.45 27.27 -19.47
C LEU A 49 -4.46 25.86 -20.08
N GLU A 50 -3.44 25.05 -19.73
CA GLU A 50 -3.36 23.64 -20.13
C GLU A 50 -4.25 22.72 -19.27
N ASN A 51 -5.07 23.25 -18.36
CA ASN A 51 -5.92 22.52 -17.42
C ASN A 51 -5.17 21.46 -16.60
N GLN A 52 -3.90 21.74 -16.24
CA GLN A 52 -3.10 20.84 -15.39
C GLN A 52 -3.22 21.22 -13.91
N ILE A 53 -3.48 22.48 -13.62
CA ILE A 53 -3.76 23.00 -12.29
C ILE A 53 -4.96 23.92 -12.27
N ILE A 54 -5.59 24.07 -11.11
CA ILE A 54 -6.66 25.05 -10.86
C ILE A 54 -6.27 25.97 -9.72
N LYS A 55 -6.78 27.20 -9.74
CA LYS A 55 -6.70 28.16 -8.64
C LYS A 55 -8.00 28.14 -7.85
N LYS A 56 -7.92 27.89 -6.55
CA LYS A 56 -9.06 27.90 -5.64
C LYS A 56 -8.64 28.57 -4.33
N ASP A 57 -9.43 29.54 -3.86
CA ASP A 57 -9.20 30.25 -2.59
C ASP A 57 -7.77 30.79 -2.45
N GLY A 58 -7.22 31.34 -3.54
CA GLY A 58 -5.85 31.87 -3.60
C GLY A 58 -4.73 30.84 -3.74
N ASN A 59 -5.02 29.55 -3.61
CA ASN A 59 -4.06 28.45 -3.75
C ASN A 59 -4.21 27.74 -5.09
N PHE A 60 -3.14 27.04 -5.51
CA PHE A 60 -3.13 26.24 -6.71
C PHE A 60 -3.19 24.75 -6.35
N PHE A 61 -3.95 23.97 -7.13
CA PHE A 61 -4.13 22.54 -6.94
C PHE A 61 -4.00 21.80 -8.28
N LEU A 62 -3.55 20.56 -8.24
CA LEU A 62 -3.58 19.70 -9.42
C LEU A 62 -5.02 19.53 -9.92
N GLN A 63 -5.23 19.69 -11.21
CA GLN A 63 -6.51 19.39 -11.83
C GLN A 63 -6.63 17.89 -12.05
N SER A 64 -7.59 17.27 -11.39
CA SER A 64 -7.92 15.85 -11.56
C SER A 64 -9.24 15.68 -12.29
N LYS A 65 -9.33 14.64 -13.11
CA LYS A 65 -10.59 14.16 -13.72
C LYS A 65 -11.02 12.89 -13.02
N GLN A 66 -12.31 12.76 -12.73
CA GLN A 66 -12.88 11.58 -12.11
C GLN A 66 -13.86 10.88 -13.05
N TYR A 67 -13.75 9.55 -13.10
CA TYR A 67 -14.66 8.66 -13.84
C TYR A 67 -15.22 7.63 -12.87
N LYS A 68 -16.53 7.44 -12.89
CA LYS A 68 -17.24 6.61 -11.92
C LYS A 68 -17.98 5.49 -12.62
N TYR A 69 -17.81 4.27 -12.13
CA TYR A 69 -18.43 3.06 -12.63
C TYR A 69 -19.10 2.32 -11.49
N VAL A 70 -20.24 1.69 -11.78
CA VAL A 70 -20.98 0.86 -10.81
C VAL A 70 -21.36 -0.44 -11.51
N TYR A 71 -21.06 -1.55 -10.86
CA TYR A 71 -21.32 -2.89 -11.37
C TYR A 71 -22.19 -3.66 -10.37
N ASP A 72 -23.08 -4.47 -10.88
CA ASP A 72 -23.79 -5.47 -10.10
C ASP A 72 -22.89 -6.69 -9.92
N ASN A 73 -22.63 -7.06 -8.67
CA ASN A 73 -21.83 -8.25 -8.35
C ASN A 73 -22.66 -9.50 -8.63
N ASN A 74 -22.47 -10.10 -9.78
CA ASN A 74 -23.16 -11.29 -10.24
C ASN A 74 -22.19 -12.27 -10.91
N LYS A 75 -22.65 -13.48 -11.18
CA LYS A 75 -21.83 -14.58 -11.72
C LYS A 75 -21.25 -14.35 -13.13
N THR A 76 -21.74 -13.33 -13.86
CA THR A 76 -21.28 -13.02 -15.23
C THR A 76 -20.28 -11.87 -15.26
N LEU A 77 -20.08 -11.18 -14.12
CA LEU A 77 -19.10 -10.12 -14.01
C LEU A 77 -17.72 -10.73 -13.75
N SER A 78 -16.72 -10.29 -14.49
CA SER A 78 -15.31 -10.65 -14.28
C SER A 78 -14.41 -9.43 -14.39
N GLU A 79 -13.28 -9.49 -13.73
CA GLU A 79 -12.31 -8.40 -13.64
C GLU A 79 -11.70 -8.03 -15.01
N ASP A 80 -11.45 -9.02 -15.86
CA ASP A 80 -10.89 -8.83 -17.20
C ASP A 80 -11.88 -8.08 -18.12
N VAL A 81 -13.17 -8.41 -18.07
CA VAL A 81 -14.21 -7.72 -18.83
C VAL A 81 -14.33 -6.26 -18.42
N VAL A 82 -14.31 -5.99 -17.11
CA VAL A 82 -14.37 -4.62 -16.58
C VAL A 82 -13.11 -3.83 -16.97
N TRP A 83 -11.94 -4.46 -16.86
CA TRP A 83 -10.68 -3.85 -17.28
C TRP A 83 -10.72 -3.44 -18.76
N GLU A 84 -10.99 -4.37 -19.64
CA GLU A 84 -10.97 -4.12 -21.09
C GLU A 84 -11.99 -3.07 -21.52
N LYS A 85 -13.21 -3.11 -20.96
CA LYS A 85 -14.31 -2.22 -21.36
C LYS A 85 -14.17 -0.82 -20.81
N ASP A 86 -13.84 -0.68 -19.52
CA ASP A 86 -14.03 0.58 -18.80
C ASP A 86 -12.73 1.18 -18.26
N ILE A 87 -11.74 0.37 -17.86
CA ILE A 87 -10.59 0.84 -17.09
C ILE A 87 -9.36 1.08 -17.98
N LYS A 88 -9.05 0.17 -18.87
CA LYS A 88 -7.87 0.19 -19.77
C LYS A 88 -7.64 1.51 -20.48
N LYS A 89 -8.71 2.18 -20.91
CA LYS A 89 -8.64 3.45 -21.65
C LYS A 89 -7.99 4.60 -20.89
N HIS A 90 -7.95 4.53 -19.54
CA HIS A 90 -7.33 5.54 -18.69
C HIS A 90 -5.80 5.44 -18.64
N PHE A 91 -5.24 4.38 -19.22
CA PHE A 91 -3.81 4.09 -19.20
C PHE A 91 -3.16 4.16 -20.59
N SER A 92 -3.78 4.87 -21.52
CA SER A 92 -3.19 5.11 -22.84
C SER A 92 -1.92 5.95 -22.72
N GLY A 93 -0.82 5.45 -23.28
CA GLY A 93 0.46 6.17 -23.32
C GLY A 93 1.31 6.12 -22.04
N VAL A 94 0.93 5.35 -21.01
CA VAL A 94 1.80 5.11 -19.86
C VAL A 94 2.91 4.11 -20.19
N PRO A 95 4.08 4.16 -19.50
CA PRO A 95 5.15 3.17 -19.66
C PRO A 95 4.66 1.74 -19.39
N LYS A 96 5.28 0.76 -20.06
CA LYS A 96 4.86 -0.65 -19.97
C LYS A 96 4.90 -1.22 -18.53
N ASN A 97 5.88 -0.81 -17.73
CA ASN A 97 5.95 -1.20 -16.32
C ASN A 97 4.77 -0.66 -15.51
N VAL A 98 4.39 0.60 -15.71
CA VAL A 98 3.22 1.24 -15.05
C VAL A 98 1.93 0.54 -15.48
N TRP A 99 1.78 0.25 -16.77
CA TRP A 99 0.68 -0.53 -17.30
C TRP A 99 0.57 -1.90 -16.61
N ASN A 100 1.66 -2.66 -16.53
CA ASN A 100 1.68 -3.98 -15.91
C ASN A 100 1.27 -3.91 -14.43
N ILE A 101 1.76 -2.89 -13.69
CA ILE A 101 1.41 -2.68 -12.28
C ILE A 101 -0.10 -2.44 -12.13
N TRP A 102 -0.70 -1.61 -12.99
CA TRP A 102 -2.13 -1.33 -12.94
C TRP A 102 -2.98 -2.54 -13.30
N VAL A 103 -2.60 -3.31 -14.33
CA VAL A 103 -3.28 -4.57 -14.66
C VAL A 103 -3.27 -5.51 -13.46
N TYR A 104 -2.09 -5.76 -12.90
CA TYR A 104 -1.95 -6.64 -11.74
C TYR A 104 -2.80 -6.17 -10.55
N GLY A 105 -2.60 -4.93 -10.10
CA GLY A 105 -3.29 -4.43 -8.91
C GLY A 105 -4.80 -4.32 -9.09
N PHE A 106 -5.27 -3.92 -10.28
CA PHE A 106 -6.70 -3.84 -10.57
C PHE A 106 -7.34 -5.24 -10.55
N MET A 107 -6.75 -6.23 -11.25
CA MET A 107 -7.26 -7.59 -11.29
C MET A 107 -7.37 -8.18 -9.89
N GLU A 108 -6.32 -8.09 -9.08
CA GLU A 108 -6.30 -8.60 -7.71
C GLU A 108 -7.36 -7.93 -6.82
N MET A 109 -7.44 -6.60 -6.84
CA MET A 109 -8.36 -5.89 -5.94
C MET A 109 -9.81 -5.97 -6.38
N PHE A 110 -10.07 -5.98 -7.69
CA PHE A 110 -11.43 -6.13 -8.20
C PHE A 110 -11.95 -7.54 -7.98
N ASN A 111 -11.10 -8.57 -8.19
CA ASN A 111 -11.44 -9.96 -7.90
C ASN A 111 -11.72 -10.19 -6.41
N ASN A 112 -10.94 -9.57 -5.52
CA ASN A 112 -11.23 -9.61 -4.09
C ASN A 112 -12.63 -9.05 -3.76
N ALA A 113 -13.04 -7.97 -4.43
CA ALA A 113 -14.38 -7.42 -4.25
C ALA A 113 -15.46 -8.36 -4.81
N LEU A 114 -15.22 -9.02 -5.96
CA LEU A 114 -16.14 -10.00 -6.55
C LEU A 114 -16.37 -11.21 -5.65
N GLU A 115 -15.30 -11.86 -5.22
CA GLU A 115 -15.39 -13.17 -4.58
C GLU A 115 -15.59 -13.10 -3.07
N HIS A 116 -14.99 -12.10 -2.41
CA HIS A 116 -14.88 -12.09 -0.95
C HIS A 116 -15.78 -11.06 -0.25
N SER A 117 -16.31 -10.05 -0.96
CA SER A 117 -17.12 -9.01 -0.31
C SER A 117 -18.46 -9.51 0.20
N LYS A 118 -19.09 -10.47 -0.51
CA LYS A 118 -20.51 -10.84 -0.34
C LYS A 118 -21.46 -9.65 -0.56
N GLY A 119 -20.97 -8.60 -1.21
CA GLY A 119 -21.75 -7.41 -1.56
C GLY A 119 -22.55 -7.62 -2.86
N LYS A 120 -23.50 -6.71 -3.10
CA LYS A 120 -24.31 -6.69 -4.31
C LYS A 120 -23.78 -5.75 -5.38
N LYS A 121 -23.01 -4.74 -4.96
CA LYS A 121 -22.49 -3.72 -5.86
C LYS A 121 -21.01 -3.46 -5.62
N ILE A 122 -20.29 -3.30 -6.73
CA ILE A 122 -18.90 -2.87 -6.75
C ILE A 122 -18.86 -1.52 -7.48
N ARG A 123 -18.18 -0.54 -6.88
CA ARG A 123 -17.98 0.78 -7.45
C ARG A 123 -16.52 1.01 -7.71
N VAL A 124 -16.20 1.54 -8.88
CA VAL A 124 -14.84 1.93 -9.26
C VAL A 124 -14.84 3.41 -9.56
N VAL A 125 -13.91 4.14 -8.96
CA VAL A 125 -13.64 5.54 -9.32
C VAL A 125 -12.19 5.61 -9.78
N VAL A 126 -11.99 6.06 -11.01
CA VAL A 126 -10.67 6.38 -11.55
C VAL A 126 -10.49 7.89 -11.45
N GLU A 127 -9.47 8.32 -10.76
CA GLU A 127 -9.06 9.72 -10.69
C GLU A 127 -7.68 9.86 -11.35
N GLU A 128 -7.58 10.75 -12.31
CA GLU A 128 -6.33 10.97 -13.04
C GLU A 128 -5.99 12.45 -13.17
N ASN A 129 -4.73 12.75 -13.06
CA ASN A 129 -4.14 14.06 -13.37
C ASN A 129 -2.84 13.88 -14.16
N LYS A 130 -2.06 14.96 -14.30
CA LYS A 130 -0.80 14.93 -15.07
C LYS A 130 0.26 14.01 -14.46
N LEU A 131 0.32 13.87 -13.13
CA LEU A 131 1.39 13.17 -12.42
C LEU A 131 1.07 11.72 -12.10
N PHE A 132 -0.15 11.46 -11.66
CA PHE A 132 -0.53 10.13 -11.16
C PHE A 132 -1.95 9.74 -11.57
N THR A 133 -2.23 8.48 -11.42
CA THR A 133 -3.57 7.92 -11.45
C THR A 133 -3.87 7.31 -10.09
N CYS A 134 -5.12 7.48 -9.62
CA CYS A 134 -5.66 6.77 -8.48
C CYS A 134 -6.84 5.92 -8.93
N ILE A 135 -6.99 4.73 -8.33
CA ILE A 135 -8.20 3.93 -8.44
C ILE A 135 -8.74 3.65 -7.04
N PHE A 136 -10.03 3.86 -6.87
CA PHE A 136 -10.80 3.48 -5.70
C PHE A 136 -11.72 2.33 -6.11
N ILE A 137 -11.66 1.21 -5.41
CA ILE A 137 -12.58 0.08 -5.57
C ILE A 137 -13.32 -0.09 -4.27
N SER A 138 -14.66 -0.04 -4.30
CA SER A 138 -15.46 -0.19 -3.08
C SER A 138 -16.62 -1.14 -3.28
N ASP A 139 -16.97 -1.86 -2.22
CA ASP A 139 -18.10 -2.78 -2.15
C ASP A 139 -19.06 -2.42 -1.01
N ASP A 140 -20.26 -2.98 -1.06
CA ASP A 140 -21.28 -2.88 -0.03
C ASP A 140 -21.48 -4.20 0.76
N GLY A 141 -20.44 -4.99 0.87
CA GLY A 141 -20.46 -6.32 1.46
C GLY A 141 -20.29 -6.34 2.98
N ILE A 142 -19.57 -7.33 3.50
CA ILE A 142 -19.41 -7.55 4.95
C ILE A 142 -18.22 -6.80 5.57
N GLY A 143 -17.32 -6.26 4.75
CA GLY A 143 -16.06 -5.66 5.17
C GLY A 143 -14.91 -6.65 5.25
N ILE A 144 -13.75 -6.26 4.68
CA ILE A 144 -12.60 -7.15 4.53
C ILE A 144 -12.03 -7.61 5.89
N PHE A 145 -11.83 -6.70 6.85
CA PHE A 145 -11.24 -7.07 8.15
C PHE A 145 -12.15 -7.99 8.95
N LYS A 146 -13.47 -7.79 8.86
CA LYS A 146 -14.45 -8.71 9.45
C LYS A 146 -14.40 -10.08 8.77
N ASN A 147 -14.27 -10.13 7.45
CA ASN A 147 -14.15 -11.39 6.72
C ASN A 147 -12.89 -12.16 7.13
N ILE A 148 -11.73 -11.49 7.19
CA ILE A 148 -10.46 -12.06 7.65
C ILE A 148 -10.59 -12.57 9.09
N LYS A 149 -11.13 -11.76 10.02
CA LYS A 149 -11.36 -12.16 11.40
C LYS A 149 -12.15 -13.47 11.51
N LEU A 150 -13.26 -13.56 10.78
CA LEU A 150 -14.15 -14.75 10.82
C LEU A 150 -13.44 -16.00 10.27
N ASN A 151 -12.70 -15.86 9.17
CA ASN A 151 -12.06 -17.02 8.53
C ASN A 151 -10.82 -17.53 9.29
N PHE A 152 -10.11 -16.65 9.99
CA PHE A 152 -8.90 -17.01 10.76
C PHE A 152 -9.12 -17.11 12.27
N ASN A 153 -10.39 -17.01 12.74
CA ASN A 153 -10.75 -17.02 14.16
C ASN A 153 -9.95 -16.01 15.01
N LEU A 154 -9.75 -14.79 14.46
CA LEU A 154 -9.04 -13.75 15.17
C LEU A 154 -9.88 -13.17 16.30
N LEU A 155 -9.23 -12.63 17.35
CA LEU A 155 -9.91 -12.03 18.49
C LEU A 155 -10.56 -10.70 18.12
N ASP A 156 -9.87 -9.87 17.33
CA ASP A 156 -10.31 -8.54 16.92
C ASP A 156 -10.19 -8.39 15.40
N GLU A 157 -11.01 -7.50 14.79
CA GLU A 157 -10.88 -7.13 13.37
C GLU A 157 -9.55 -6.42 13.08
N LYS A 158 -8.97 -5.71 14.07
CA LYS A 158 -7.65 -5.07 13.94
C LYS A 158 -6.51 -6.08 13.79
N ASP A 159 -6.66 -7.29 14.31
CA ASP A 159 -5.65 -8.35 14.13
C ASP A 159 -5.52 -8.74 12.63
N ALA A 160 -6.53 -8.45 11.81
CA ALA A 160 -6.48 -8.66 10.37
C ALA A 160 -5.42 -7.78 9.68
N LEU A 161 -5.06 -6.63 10.24
CA LEU A 161 -3.99 -5.77 9.70
C LEU A 161 -2.65 -6.50 9.69
N LEU A 162 -2.35 -7.21 10.77
CA LEU A 162 -1.13 -8.02 10.87
C LEU A 162 -1.14 -9.19 9.87
N GLU A 163 -2.28 -9.83 9.66
CA GLU A 163 -2.40 -10.91 8.67
C GLU A 163 -2.17 -10.41 7.24
N LEU A 164 -2.62 -9.20 6.90
CA LEU A 164 -2.34 -8.59 5.60
C LEU A 164 -0.86 -8.26 5.40
N GLU A 165 -0.17 -7.81 6.46
CA GLU A 165 1.28 -7.53 6.41
C GLU A 165 2.14 -8.79 6.30
N LYS A 166 1.70 -9.91 6.86
CA LYS A 166 2.41 -11.19 6.70
C LYS A 166 2.34 -11.71 5.27
N GLY A 167 1.20 -11.51 4.59
CA GLY A 167 0.90 -12.14 3.30
C GLY A 167 0.67 -13.66 3.43
N LYS A 168 0.56 -14.36 2.31
CA LYS A 168 0.49 -15.84 2.21
C LYS A 168 -0.71 -16.54 2.86
N ARG A 169 -1.47 -15.88 3.73
CA ARG A 169 -2.72 -16.41 4.27
C ARG A 169 -3.89 -16.05 3.38
N THR A 170 -4.62 -17.07 2.94
CA THR A 170 -5.84 -16.93 2.15
C THR A 170 -7.00 -17.67 2.79
N THR A 171 -8.19 -17.18 2.57
CA THR A 171 -9.43 -17.82 3.00
C THR A 171 -9.85 -18.98 2.08
N ASP A 172 -9.28 -19.05 0.88
CA ASP A 172 -9.50 -20.12 -0.10
C ASP A 172 -8.17 -20.54 -0.73
N THR A 173 -7.50 -21.50 -0.11
CA THR A 173 -6.20 -22.03 -0.56
C THR A 173 -6.26 -22.78 -1.88
N ALA A 174 -7.46 -23.21 -2.30
CA ALA A 174 -7.63 -23.92 -3.56
C ALA A 174 -7.64 -22.99 -4.78
N LYS A 175 -8.01 -21.71 -4.57
CA LYS A 175 -8.16 -20.74 -5.65
C LYS A 175 -7.17 -19.58 -5.58
N HIS A 176 -6.70 -19.23 -4.38
CA HIS A 176 -5.90 -18.03 -4.15
C HIS A 176 -4.67 -18.31 -3.31
N SER A 177 -3.57 -17.66 -3.68
CA SER A 177 -2.30 -17.75 -2.95
C SER A 177 -2.25 -16.88 -1.69
N GLY A 178 -3.23 -15.99 -1.48
CA GLY A 178 -3.22 -14.99 -0.41
C GLY A 178 -2.22 -13.84 -0.64
N GLN A 179 -1.66 -13.74 -1.82
CA GLN A 179 -0.55 -12.84 -2.14
C GLN A 179 -1.00 -11.50 -2.74
N GLY A 180 -2.21 -11.43 -3.30
CA GLY A 180 -2.68 -10.31 -4.09
C GLY A 180 -2.67 -8.97 -3.35
N ILE A 181 -3.25 -8.91 -2.14
CA ILE A 181 -3.25 -7.69 -1.33
C ILE A 181 -1.82 -7.35 -0.90
N PHE A 182 -1.05 -8.35 -0.44
CA PHE A 182 0.32 -8.15 0.01
C PHE A 182 1.17 -7.49 -1.08
N PHE A 183 1.31 -8.09 -2.24
CA PHE A 183 2.14 -7.55 -3.31
C PHE A 183 1.59 -6.24 -3.87
N THR A 184 0.27 -6.09 -4.02
CA THR A 184 -0.34 -4.82 -4.43
C THR A 184 0.04 -3.70 -3.46
N SER A 185 0.02 -3.96 -2.15
CA SER A 185 0.39 -2.98 -1.14
C SER A 185 1.86 -2.52 -1.21
N LYS A 186 2.77 -3.40 -1.66
CA LYS A 186 4.20 -3.08 -1.79
C LYS A 186 4.53 -2.38 -3.12
N ILE A 187 3.80 -2.73 -4.20
CA ILE A 187 4.08 -2.22 -5.56
C ILE A 187 3.61 -0.76 -5.72
N PHE A 188 2.42 -0.40 -5.25
CA PHE A 188 1.86 0.94 -5.43
C PHE A 188 2.60 2.00 -4.61
N ASP A 189 2.53 3.27 -5.04
CA ASP A 189 3.12 4.39 -4.28
C ASP A 189 2.36 4.63 -3.00
N ASN A 190 1.03 4.49 -3.07
CA ASN A 190 0.16 4.45 -1.92
C ASN A 190 -0.89 3.37 -2.11
N PHE A 191 -1.11 2.61 -1.07
CA PHE A 191 -2.13 1.59 -1.00
C PHE A 191 -2.78 1.64 0.38
N MET A 192 -4.10 1.78 0.41
CA MET A 192 -4.86 1.84 1.65
C MET A 192 -6.15 1.02 1.53
N ILE A 193 -6.57 0.43 2.63
CA ILE A 193 -7.87 -0.24 2.75
C ILE A 193 -8.62 0.37 3.93
N PHE A 194 -9.83 0.80 3.69
CA PHE A 194 -10.75 1.29 4.72
C PHE A 194 -11.91 0.33 4.84
N SER A 195 -12.20 -0.14 6.05
CA SER A 195 -13.35 -1.01 6.29
C SER A 195 -13.77 -0.93 7.75
N ASN A 196 -15.06 -0.70 8.02
CA ASN A 196 -15.66 -0.69 9.35
C ASN A 196 -14.90 0.20 10.37
N GLY A 197 -14.41 1.36 9.94
CA GLY A 197 -13.66 2.28 10.80
C GLY A 197 -12.19 1.91 11.04
N ILE A 198 -11.72 0.80 10.47
CA ILE A 198 -10.32 0.38 10.50
C ILE A 198 -9.65 0.76 9.19
N THR A 199 -8.39 1.20 9.26
CA THR A 199 -7.58 1.57 8.10
C THR A 199 -6.31 0.75 8.08
N PHE A 200 -6.04 0.08 6.97
CA PHE A 200 -4.74 -0.44 6.60
C PHE A 200 -4.07 0.58 5.68
N ASP A 201 -2.87 1.02 6.03
CA ASP A 201 -2.04 1.92 5.24
C ASP A 201 -0.66 1.30 5.06
N SER A 202 -0.27 1.03 3.83
CA SER A 202 1.03 0.42 3.53
C SER A 202 2.22 1.36 3.76
N LYS A 203 1.97 2.68 3.88
CA LYS A 203 2.99 3.72 4.09
C LYS A 203 2.49 4.83 5.02
N PRO A 204 2.24 4.52 6.30
CA PRO A 204 1.63 5.44 7.26
C PRO A 204 2.47 6.69 7.56
N GLU A 205 3.76 6.69 7.23
CA GLU A 205 4.65 7.85 7.33
C GLU A 205 4.29 8.98 6.35
N LYS A 206 3.59 8.66 5.26
CA LYS A 206 3.10 9.61 4.28
C LYS A 206 1.67 10.01 4.61
N LYS A 207 1.48 11.21 5.15
CA LYS A 207 0.11 11.72 5.44
C LYS A 207 -0.66 11.94 4.14
N HIS A 208 -1.65 11.10 3.90
CA HIS A 208 -2.58 11.25 2.79
C HIS A 208 -3.97 11.61 3.32
N GLN A 209 -4.53 12.72 2.82
CA GLN A 209 -5.92 13.06 3.08
C GLN A 209 -6.79 12.47 1.97
N ILE A 210 -7.47 11.36 2.27
CA ILE A 210 -8.48 10.77 1.40
C ILE A 210 -9.85 11.14 1.93
N ASN A 211 -10.66 11.80 1.11
CA ASN A 211 -12.03 12.11 1.48
C ASN A 211 -12.91 10.88 1.26
N THR A 212 -13.12 10.10 2.30
CA THR A 212 -13.95 8.90 2.29
C THR A 212 -15.44 9.17 2.52
N ASN A 213 -15.83 10.41 2.83
CA ASN A 213 -17.19 10.75 3.24
C ASN A 213 -18.22 10.77 2.08
N ALA A 214 -17.78 10.66 0.85
CA ALA A 214 -18.65 10.83 -0.31
C ALA A 214 -19.48 9.60 -0.69
N VAL A 215 -19.15 8.39 -0.19
CA VAL A 215 -19.81 7.13 -0.59
C VAL A 215 -19.91 6.20 0.61
N LYS A 216 -21.09 5.61 0.84
CA LYS A 216 -21.26 4.53 1.81
C LYS A 216 -20.65 3.24 1.23
N PHE A 217 -19.71 2.64 1.94
CA PHE A 217 -19.04 1.39 1.58
C PHE A 217 -18.84 0.50 2.82
N SER A 218 -18.60 -0.78 2.58
CA SER A 218 -18.16 -1.73 3.60
C SER A 218 -16.64 -1.96 3.52
N THR A 219 -16.11 -2.06 2.29
CA THR A 219 -14.66 -1.99 2.01
C THR A 219 -14.40 -0.93 0.94
N LEU A 220 -13.34 -0.16 1.11
CA LEU A 220 -12.78 0.74 0.11
C LEU A 220 -11.29 0.50 0.00
N VAL A 221 -10.83 0.10 -1.18
CA VAL A 221 -9.41 -0.01 -1.53
C VAL A 221 -9.01 1.22 -2.33
N TYR A 222 -7.95 1.88 -1.92
CA TYR A 222 -7.32 2.99 -2.61
C TYR A 222 -5.93 2.59 -3.11
N MET A 223 -5.68 2.83 -4.38
CA MET A 223 -4.39 2.61 -5.04
C MET A 223 -3.97 3.87 -5.78
N ARG A 224 -2.70 4.29 -5.61
CA ARG A 224 -2.11 5.41 -6.34
C ARG A 224 -0.76 5.00 -6.90
N LEU A 225 -0.54 5.38 -8.17
CA LEU A 225 0.75 5.19 -8.85
C LEU A 225 1.07 6.40 -9.73
N GLU A 226 2.32 6.85 -9.68
CA GLU A 226 2.82 7.88 -10.58
C GLU A 226 2.90 7.37 -12.02
N LYS A 227 2.50 8.23 -12.97
CA LYS A 227 2.46 7.87 -14.41
C LYS A 227 3.84 7.56 -14.99
N ASN A 228 4.90 8.11 -14.39
CA ASN A 228 6.28 7.90 -14.79
C ASN A 228 7.07 7.06 -13.76
N SER A 229 6.40 6.19 -13.01
CA SER A 229 7.05 5.32 -12.03
C SER A 229 8.07 4.39 -12.70
N PHE A 230 9.24 4.22 -12.06
CA PHE A 230 10.28 3.26 -12.48
C PHE A 230 10.14 1.87 -11.86
N LYS A 231 9.17 1.66 -10.97
CA LYS A 231 8.92 0.39 -10.30
C LYS A 231 8.60 -0.71 -11.29
N LYS A 232 9.01 -1.93 -10.97
CA LYS A 232 8.66 -3.14 -11.72
C LYS A 232 8.09 -4.18 -10.77
N ILE A 233 7.09 -4.91 -11.21
CA ILE A 233 6.48 -6.00 -10.43
C ILE A 233 7.53 -7.00 -10.00
N ARG A 234 8.41 -7.41 -10.93
CA ARG A 234 9.45 -8.40 -10.69
C ARG A 234 10.36 -8.03 -9.53
N ASP A 235 10.81 -6.77 -9.46
CA ASP A 235 11.73 -6.31 -8.42
C ASP A 235 11.11 -6.49 -7.02
N VAL A 236 9.80 -6.25 -6.92
CA VAL A 236 9.06 -6.45 -5.65
C VAL A 236 8.89 -7.93 -5.32
N PHE A 237 8.58 -8.78 -6.31
CA PHE A 237 8.50 -10.22 -6.07
C PHE A 237 9.85 -10.82 -5.65
N ASP A 238 10.94 -10.40 -6.31
CA ASP A 238 12.29 -10.85 -6.01
C ASP A 238 12.74 -10.45 -4.59
N GLU A 239 12.26 -9.30 -4.05
CA GLU A 239 12.53 -8.87 -2.66
C GLU A 239 12.00 -9.87 -1.62
N TYR A 240 10.89 -10.55 -1.94
CA TYR A 240 10.20 -11.51 -1.06
C TYR A 240 10.44 -12.98 -1.45
N SER A 241 11.46 -13.23 -2.25
CA SER A 241 11.93 -14.56 -2.66
C SER A 241 13.33 -14.81 -2.08
N THR A 242 13.66 -16.06 -1.73
CA THR A 242 15.00 -16.44 -1.25
C THR A 242 15.87 -17.02 -2.37
N GLU A 243 15.46 -18.14 -2.96
CA GLU A 243 16.30 -18.88 -3.91
C GLU A 243 15.80 -18.81 -5.35
N SER A 244 14.48 -18.91 -5.56
CA SER A 244 13.87 -18.91 -6.89
C SER A 244 13.06 -17.66 -7.13
N PRO A 245 13.32 -16.89 -8.20
CA PRO A 245 12.54 -15.72 -8.54
C PRO A 245 11.04 -16.06 -8.64
N GLY A 246 10.22 -15.36 -7.85
CA GLY A 246 8.78 -15.54 -7.82
C GLY A 246 8.25 -16.51 -6.74
N ASP A 247 9.12 -17.18 -5.99
CA ASP A 247 8.71 -17.89 -4.78
C ASP A 247 8.43 -16.86 -3.68
N PHE A 248 7.23 -16.89 -3.11
CA PHE A 248 6.92 -16.05 -1.96
C PHE A 248 7.26 -16.82 -0.67
N ASP A 249 8.54 -16.91 -0.33
CA ASP A 249 9.05 -17.66 0.81
C ASP A 249 9.77 -16.81 1.86
N LYS A 250 9.78 -15.48 1.67
CA LYS A 250 10.31 -14.48 2.59
C LYS A 250 9.26 -13.44 2.93
N THR A 251 9.23 -12.97 4.17
CA THR A 251 8.34 -11.87 4.59
C THR A 251 9.02 -10.93 5.56
N ILE A 252 8.57 -9.66 5.56
CA ILE A 252 8.99 -8.61 6.50
C ILE A 252 7.75 -8.16 7.26
N VAL A 253 7.72 -8.39 8.57
CA VAL A 253 6.55 -8.12 9.42
C VAL A 253 6.87 -6.98 10.38
N PRO A 254 6.21 -5.83 10.26
CA PRO A 254 6.33 -4.74 11.23
C PRO A 254 5.70 -5.14 12.57
N VAL A 255 6.51 -5.32 13.61
CA VAL A 255 6.05 -5.77 14.94
C VAL A 255 5.05 -4.79 15.56
N ARG A 256 5.16 -3.48 15.25
CA ARG A 256 4.20 -2.43 15.66
C ARG A 256 2.74 -2.70 15.23
N MET A 257 2.52 -3.52 14.20
CA MET A 257 1.17 -3.88 13.72
C MET A 257 0.45 -4.88 14.62
N ALA A 258 1.11 -5.40 15.65
CA ALA A 258 0.53 -6.36 16.59
C ALA A 258 -0.58 -5.77 17.51
N ASN A 259 -0.96 -4.50 17.33
CA ASN A 259 -2.05 -3.81 18.04
C ASN A 259 -2.02 -4.01 19.57
N THR A 260 -0.83 -3.93 20.16
CA THR A 260 -0.63 -4.03 21.62
C THR A 260 0.32 -2.94 22.08
N ASN A 261 0.02 -2.32 23.26
CA ASN A 261 0.86 -1.27 23.83
C ASN A 261 2.17 -1.83 24.40
N ASP A 262 2.13 -3.05 24.91
CA ASP A 262 3.28 -3.70 25.55
C ASP A 262 3.51 -5.09 24.93
N LEU A 263 4.71 -5.35 24.46
CA LEU A 263 5.12 -6.62 23.83
C LEU A 263 5.81 -7.51 24.87
N VAL A 264 5.05 -7.99 25.87
CA VAL A 264 5.62 -8.66 27.05
C VAL A 264 5.27 -10.15 27.17
N SER A 265 4.18 -10.61 26.53
CA SER A 265 3.65 -11.95 26.76
C SER A 265 3.89 -12.92 25.60
N ARG A 266 3.93 -14.24 25.94
CA ARG A 266 3.97 -15.32 24.95
C ARG A 266 2.77 -15.31 24.02
N SER A 267 1.57 -14.98 24.52
CA SER A 267 0.37 -14.94 23.69
C SER A 267 0.40 -13.85 22.63
N GLN A 268 1.03 -12.71 22.93
CA GLN A 268 1.29 -11.65 21.95
C GLN A 268 2.28 -12.10 20.88
N ALA A 269 3.39 -12.75 21.31
CA ALA A 269 4.35 -13.33 20.39
C ALA A 269 3.69 -14.36 19.45
N ARG A 270 2.87 -15.28 19.97
CA ARG A 270 2.17 -16.30 19.15
C ARG A 270 1.23 -15.69 18.12
N ARG A 271 0.59 -14.55 18.43
CA ARG A 271 -0.23 -13.83 17.44
C ARG A 271 0.60 -13.32 16.26
N ILE A 272 1.81 -12.78 16.54
CA ILE A 272 2.73 -12.37 15.48
C ILE A 272 3.23 -13.59 14.71
N LEU A 273 3.59 -14.67 15.38
CA LEU A 273 4.17 -15.85 14.78
C LEU A 273 3.20 -16.69 13.94
N GLY A 274 1.89 -16.66 14.24
CA GLY A 274 0.91 -17.48 13.55
C GLY A 274 0.94 -17.28 12.02
N GLY A 275 1.16 -18.36 11.25
CA GLY A 275 1.29 -18.35 9.79
C GLY A 275 2.70 -18.06 9.28
N LEU A 276 3.66 -17.68 10.15
CA LEU A 276 5.04 -17.42 9.72
C LEU A 276 5.82 -18.72 9.45
N GLU A 277 5.35 -19.86 9.93
CA GLU A 277 5.88 -21.19 9.62
C GLU A 277 5.75 -21.57 8.12
N LEU A 278 4.97 -20.81 7.36
CA LEU A 278 4.82 -20.96 5.92
C LEU A 278 5.97 -20.34 5.11
N PHE A 279 6.87 -19.59 5.76
CA PHE A 279 7.98 -18.90 5.12
C PHE A 279 9.31 -19.58 5.48
N LYS A 280 10.30 -19.49 4.56
CA LYS A 280 11.69 -19.89 4.84
C LYS A 280 12.43 -18.79 5.60
N ASP A 281 12.19 -17.52 5.26
CA ASP A 281 12.85 -16.37 5.86
C ASP A 281 11.86 -15.33 6.36
N VAL A 282 11.92 -15.02 7.64
CA VAL A 282 11.06 -14.06 8.32
C VAL A 282 11.90 -12.97 8.94
N ILE A 283 11.66 -11.73 8.56
CA ILE A 283 12.29 -10.55 9.14
C ILE A 283 11.25 -9.82 10.00
N LEU A 284 11.46 -9.76 11.30
CA LEU A 284 10.64 -8.96 12.20
C LEU A 284 11.23 -7.55 12.32
N ASP A 285 10.47 -6.56 11.87
CA ASP A 285 10.88 -5.15 11.91
C ASP A 285 10.41 -4.49 13.22
N PHE A 286 11.37 -4.15 14.05
CA PHE A 286 11.16 -3.51 15.36
C PHE A 286 11.20 -1.98 15.31
N SER A 287 11.10 -1.36 14.13
CA SER A 287 11.03 0.09 14.01
C SER A 287 9.95 0.70 14.90
N GLY A 288 10.35 1.63 15.78
CA GLY A 288 9.45 2.32 16.72
C GLY A 288 9.03 1.47 17.94
N ILE A 289 9.63 0.30 18.17
CA ILE A 289 9.46 -0.49 19.38
C ILE A 289 10.57 -0.10 20.37
N GLU A 290 10.19 0.35 21.57
CA GLU A 290 11.14 0.78 22.60
C GLU A 290 11.68 -0.41 23.39
N ASP A 291 10.80 -1.32 23.82
CA ASP A 291 11.12 -2.46 24.65
C ASP A 291 10.27 -3.70 24.29
N ILE A 292 10.80 -4.89 24.66
CA ILE A 292 10.06 -6.16 24.62
C ILE A 292 10.32 -6.95 25.90
N GLY A 293 9.30 -7.70 26.35
CA GLY A 293 9.44 -8.56 27.53
C GLY A 293 10.20 -9.86 27.24
N GLN A 294 10.81 -10.44 28.28
CA GLN A 294 11.57 -11.69 28.16
C GLN A 294 10.71 -12.83 27.60
N ALA A 295 9.47 -12.99 28.07
CA ALA A 295 8.60 -14.08 27.63
C ALA A 295 8.17 -13.93 26.15
N PHE A 296 8.06 -12.69 25.66
CA PHE A 296 7.82 -12.38 24.26
C PHE A 296 9.05 -12.75 23.40
N ALA A 297 10.24 -12.26 23.78
CA ALA A 297 11.49 -12.56 23.08
C ALA A 297 11.80 -14.07 23.06
N ASP A 298 11.61 -14.75 24.19
CA ASP A 298 11.82 -16.18 24.34
C ASP A 298 10.94 -17.00 23.39
N GLU A 299 9.66 -16.66 23.28
CA GLU A 299 8.72 -17.35 22.37
C GLU A 299 9.14 -17.20 20.89
N ILE A 300 9.59 -16.00 20.49
CA ILE A 300 9.97 -15.70 19.10
C ILE A 300 11.32 -16.31 18.74
N PHE A 301 12.36 -16.04 19.55
CA PHE A 301 13.75 -16.30 19.14
C PHE A 301 14.32 -17.61 19.68
N ARG A 302 13.64 -18.28 20.61
CA ARG A 302 14.06 -19.57 21.15
C ARG A 302 13.04 -20.68 20.91
N VAL A 303 11.75 -20.44 21.22
CA VAL A 303 10.73 -21.51 21.16
C VAL A 303 10.32 -21.78 19.71
N PHE A 304 9.95 -20.76 18.96
CA PHE A 304 9.47 -20.91 17.59
C PHE A 304 10.50 -21.55 16.64
N PRO A 305 11.81 -21.16 16.63
CA PRO A 305 12.80 -21.82 15.76
C PRO A 305 13.02 -23.29 16.07
N LYS A 306 12.80 -23.72 17.33
CA LYS A 306 12.85 -25.14 17.70
C LYS A 306 11.65 -25.92 17.17
N MET A 307 10.48 -25.27 17.12
CA MET A 307 9.25 -25.91 16.59
C MET A 307 9.24 -25.96 15.05
N TYR A 308 9.81 -24.94 14.41
CA TYR A 308 9.82 -24.77 12.97
C TYR A 308 11.26 -24.51 12.46
N PRO A 309 12.12 -25.53 12.44
CA PRO A 309 13.54 -25.37 12.09
C PRO A 309 13.79 -25.01 10.63
N SER A 310 12.79 -25.14 9.76
CA SER A 310 12.84 -24.72 8.36
C SER A 310 12.59 -23.22 8.16
N THR A 311 12.16 -22.51 9.20
CA THR A 311 11.87 -21.07 9.16
C THR A 311 12.94 -20.32 9.92
N SER A 312 13.70 -19.48 9.20
CA SER A 312 14.67 -18.54 9.81
C SER A 312 13.92 -17.29 10.31
N ILE A 313 14.18 -16.86 11.54
CA ILE A 313 13.68 -15.58 12.06
C ILE A 313 14.85 -14.66 12.39
N THR A 314 14.82 -13.45 11.83
CA THR A 314 15.78 -12.39 12.09
C THR A 314 15.08 -11.10 12.54
N ALA A 315 15.79 -10.27 13.30
CA ALA A 315 15.32 -8.96 13.74
C ALA A 315 15.97 -7.86 12.90
N LYS A 316 15.18 -6.84 12.53
CA LYS A 316 15.64 -5.63 11.85
C LYS A 316 15.23 -4.41 12.68
N ASN A 317 16.07 -3.36 12.67
CA ASN A 317 15.80 -2.09 13.34
C ASN A 317 15.51 -2.22 14.86
N ALA A 318 16.08 -3.25 15.51
CA ALA A 318 16.02 -3.41 16.96
C ALA A 318 16.95 -2.39 17.62
N ASN A 319 16.45 -1.62 18.60
CA ASN A 319 17.28 -0.77 19.44
C ASN A 319 18.08 -1.62 20.47
N GLU A 320 18.91 -0.99 21.28
CA GLU A 320 19.77 -1.68 22.26
C GLU A 320 18.97 -2.52 23.27
N ASN A 321 17.83 -2.02 23.77
CA ASN A 321 16.98 -2.71 24.73
C ASN A 321 16.37 -3.97 24.11
N VAL A 322 15.77 -3.83 22.93
CA VAL A 322 15.19 -4.94 22.18
C VAL A 322 16.27 -5.98 21.85
N GLN A 323 17.43 -5.53 21.35
CA GLN A 323 18.55 -6.43 21.01
C GLN A 323 19.09 -7.17 22.24
N PHE A 324 19.14 -6.52 23.41
CA PHE A 324 19.50 -7.15 24.66
C PHE A 324 18.58 -8.32 25.01
N MET A 325 17.25 -8.12 24.88
CA MET A 325 16.26 -9.16 25.16
C MET A 325 16.31 -10.31 24.16
N ILE A 326 16.55 -10.00 22.89
CA ILE A 326 16.76 -11.01 21.83
C ILE A 326 17.97 -11.87 22.15
N ASN A 327 19.12 -11.25 22.42
CA ASN A 327 20.38 -11.96 22.76
C ASN A 327 20.21 -12.83 24.01
N ARG A 328 19.50 -12.32 25.00
CA ARG A 328 19.20 -13.09 26.22
C ARG A 328 18.35 -14.33 25.90
N ALA A 329 17.31 -14.21 25.06
CA ALA A 329 16.46 -15.32 24.65
C ALA A 329 17.26 -16.41 23.92
N ILE A 330 18.11 -16.01 22.96
CA ILE A 330 18.95 -16.93 22.17
C ILE A 330 19.97 -17.65 23.03
N ASN A 331 20.61 -16.96 23.99
CA ASN A 331 21.68 -17.49 24.82
C ASN A 331 21.18 -18.27 26.07
N THR A 332 19.88 -18.28 26.34
CA THR A 332 19.32 -19.05 27.46
C THR A 332 19.42 -20.55 27.17
N LYS A 333 20.40 -21.23 27.74
CA LYS A 333 20.52 -22.70 27.76
C LYS A 333 19.44 -23.26 28.70
N LEU A 334 18.72 -24.29 28.27
CA LEU A 334 17.90 -25.13 29.12
C LEU A 334 18.78 -26.07 29.94
#